data_bc7e07094f0142fb7cbff9c4774e4639
#
_entry.id   bc7e07094f0142fb7cbff9c4774e4639
#
_cell.length_a   1.000
_cell.length_b   1.000
_cell.length_c   1.000
_cell.angle_alpha   90.00
_cell.angle_beta   90.00
_cell.angle_gamma   90.00
#
_symmetry.space_group_name_H-M   'P 1'
#
loop_
_entity.id
_entity.type
_entity.pdbx_description
1 polymer ?
#
loop_
_entity_poly.entity_id
_entity_poly.type
_entity_poly.pdbx_seq_one_letter_code
_entity_poly.pdbx_strand_id
1 'polypeptide(L)'
;MEETGQKQLLFNTQHHTSNSSNLTLSYIFYSNDNTVISQGTKDIELTAVPDEFSLHQNYPNPFNPTTTILYDLPEAATVHLVIYDVLGRLVRTLVNQDLTAGYHKAVWDATDDLGRPLSGGLYIYRIQAAGFSKTMKMVLLK
;
A
#
# COMPACT_ATOMS: atom_id res chain seq x y z
N MET A 1 32.99 14.02 -37.98
CA MET A 1 32.88 14.84 -36.74
C MET A 1 31.48 14.66 -36.19
N GLU A 2 31.34 13.83 -35.19
CA GLU A 2 30.06 13.70 -34.46
C GLU A 2 29.96 14.86 -33.47
N GLU A 3 29.05 15.82 -33.72
CA GLU A 3 28.68 16.80 -32.74
C GLU A 3 27.82 16.11 -31.67
N THR A 4 28.39 15.89 -30.50
CA THR A 4 27.64 15.55 -29.29
C THR A 4 26.86 16.79 -28.85
N GLY A 5 25.63 16.95 -29.37
CA GLY A 5 24.70 17.96 -28.91
C GLY A 5 24.32 17.72 -27.46
N GLN A 6 24.80 18.56 -26.53
CA GLN A 6 24.31 18.57 -25.16
C GLN A 6 22.86 19.03 -25.17
N LYS A 7 21.95 18.13 -24.84
CA LYS A 7 20.54 18.45 -24.61
C LYS A 7 20.40 19.08 -23.22
N GLN A 8 20.10 20.36 -23.16
CA GLN A 8 19.83 21.02 -21.89
C GLN A 8 18.36 20.79 -21.50
N LEU A 9 18.16 20.14 -20.35
CA LEU A 9 16.84 19.90 -19.79
C LEU A 9 16.51 21.00 -18.79
N LEU A 10 15.53 21.85 -19.08
CA LEU A 10 15.01 22.85 -18.13
C LEU A 10 13.69 22.32 -17.56
N PHE A 11 13.68 22.07 -16.25
CA PHE A 11 12.47 21.72 -15.50
C PHE A 11 11.85 22.97 -14.89
N ASN A 12 10.63 23.28 -15.24
CA ASN A 12 9.84 24.29 -14.54
C ASN A 12 8.74 23.58 -13.76
N THR A 13 8.86 23.52 -12.44
CA THR A 13 7.88 22.94 -11.55
C THR A 13 6.90 24.03 -11.12
N GLN A 14 5.69 24.01 -11.65
CA GLN A 14 4.59 24.81 -11.11
C GLN A 14 3.81 23.96 -10.10
N HIS A 15 3.87 24.35 -8.84
CA HIS A 15 2.99 23.81 -7.80
C HIS A 15 1.58 24.37 -7.98
N HIS A 16 0.66 23.52 -8.41
CA HIS A 16 -0.76 23.75 -8.20
C HIS A 16 -1.20 23.01 -6.93
N THR A 17 -1.47 23.78 -5.87
CA THR A 17 -2.14 23.26 -4.67
C THR A 17 -3.63 23.11 -4.94
N SER A 18 -4.00 21.98 -5.48
CA SER A 18 -5.35 21.44 -5.35
C SER A 18 -5.23 20.04 -4.71
N ASN A 19 -6.21 19.64 -3.95
CA ASN A 19 -6.31 18.47 -3.07
C ASN A 19 -6.11 17.09 -3.77
N SER A 20 -5.33 17.03 -4.83
CA SER A 20 -4.95 15.83 -5.55
C SER A 20 -3.43 15.74 -5.62
N SER A 21 -2.92 14.57 -5.30
CA SER A 21 -1.50 14.22 -5.23
C SER A 21 -0.84 14.12 -6.62
N ASN A 22 -1.18 14.99 -7.56
CA ASN A 22 -0.66 14.96 -8.92
C ASN A 22 0.35 16.08 -9.11
N LEU A 23 1.55 15.71 -9.55
CA LEU A 23 2.59 16.63 -9.98
C LEU A 23 2.63 16.66 -11.50
N THR A 24 2.36 17.84 -12.10
CA THR A 24 2.50 18.03 -13.54
C THR A 24 3.91 18.53 -13.84
N LEU A 25 4.70 17.75 -14.56
CA LEU A 25 6.00 18.13 -15.07
C LEU A 25 5.86 18.68 -16.49
N SER A 26 6.25 19.93 -16.68
CA SER A 26 6.38 20.53 -18.02
C SER A 26 7.82 20.42 -18.49
N TYR A 27 8.04 20.03 -19.73
CA TYR A 27 9.37 19.96 -20.35
C TYR A 27 9.39 20.63 -21.71
N ILE A 28 10.52 21.27 -22.00
CA ILE A 28 10.79 21.87 -23.30
C ILE A 28 12.22 21.47 -23.69
N PHE A 29 12.37 20.88 -24.89
CA PHE A 29 13.68 20.58 -25.46
C PHE A 29 14.04 21.62 -26.51
N TYR A 30 15.25 22.14 -26.41
CA TYR A 30 15.80 23.10 -27.35
C TYR A 30 16.93 22.47 -28.17
N SER A 31 17.06 22.86 -29.43
CA SER A 31 18.26 22.59 -30.23
C SER A 31 19.38 23.60 -29.86
N ASN A 32 20.59 23.37 -30.38
CA ASN A 32 21.75 24.24 -30.10
C ASN A 32 21.58 25.68 -30.58
N ASP A 33 20.66 25.96 -31.49
CA ASP A 33 20.28 27.27 -32.00
C ASP A 33 19.10 27.90 -31.24
N ASN A 34 18.74 27.32 -30.08
CA ASN A 34 17.65 27.75 -29.20
C ASN A 34 16.23 27.57 -29.80
N THR A 35 16.09 26.74 -30.81
CA THR A 35 14.77 26.37 -31.35
C THR A 35 14.12 25.27 -30.51
N VAL A 36 12.82 25.41 -30.23
CA VAL A 36 12.07 24.37 -29.51
C VAL A 36 11.89 23.14 -30.41
N ILE A 37 12.49 22.03 -30.01
CA ILE A 37 12.38 20.74 -30.73
C ILE A 37 11.13 19.97 -30.29
N SER A 38 10.85 20.01 -28.98
CA SER A 38 9.72 19.29 -28.40
C SER A 38 9.33 19.93 -27.08
N GLN A 39 8.05 19.94 -26.80
CA GLN A 39 7.50 20.37 -25.50
C GLN A 39 6.34 19.47 -25.14
N GLY A 40 6.10 19.33 -23.84
CA GLY A 40 4.99 18.53 -23.36
C GLY A 40 4.82 18.64 -21.87
N THR A 41 3.78 18.02 -21.40
CA THR A 41 3.49 17.86 -19.97
C THR A 41 3.33 16.39 -19.65
N LYS A 42 3.78 16.00 -18.48
CA LYS A 42 3.56 14.65 -17.94
C LYS A 42 3.03 14.77 -16.52
N ASP A 43 1.87 14.18 -16.29
CA ASP A 43 1.30 14.09 -14.96
C ASP A 43 1.90 12.87 -14.26
N ILE A 44 2.44 13.10 -13.06
CA ILE A 44 2.95 12.07 -12.17
C ILE A 44 2.01 12.03 -10.98
N GLU A 45 1.35 10.90 -10.79
CA GLU A 45 0.57 10.65 -9.60
C GLU A 45 1.52 10.32 -8.44
N LEU A 46 1.56 11.19 -7.43
CA LEU A 46 2.29 10.96 -6.19
C LEU A 46 1.37 10.18 -5.25
N THR A 47 1.51 8.88 -5.23
CA THR A 47 0.90 8.06 -4.20
C THR A 47 1.63 8.30 -2.89
N ALA A 48 0.90 8.77 -1.88
CA ALA A 48 1.44 8.85 -0.53
C ALA A 48 1.82 7.44 -0.07
N VAL A 49 3.09 7.25 0.28
CA VAL A 49 3.62 5.99 0.80
C VAL A 49 3.75 6.14 2.31
N PRO A 50 3.38 5.13 3.11
CA PRO A 50 3.60 5.14 4.55
C PRO A 50 5.08 5.29 4.91
N ASP A 51 5.37 5.94 6.03
CA ASP A 51 6.74 6.11 6.51
C ASP A 51 7.29 4.86 7.20
N GLU A 52 6.41 4.00 7.72
CA GLU A 52 6.79 2.79 8.46
C GLU A 52 5.79 1.65 8.24
N PHE A 53 6.23 0.42 8.52
CA PHE A 53 5.32 -0.73 8.58
C PHE A 53 4.38 -0.58 9.77
N SER A 54 3.08 -0.75 9.52
CA SER A 54 2.06 -0.69 10.57
C SER A 54 1.00 -1.77 10.41
N LEU A 55 0.49 -2.24 11.54
CA LEU A 55 -0.73 -3.04 11.63
C LEU A 55 -1.70 -2.31 12.53
N HIS A 56 -2.90 -2.05 12.04
CA HIS A 56 -3.92 -1.31 12.78
C HIS A 56 -4.93 -2.25 13.43
N GLN A 57 -5.64 -1.72 14.44
CA GLN A 57 -6.74 -2.43 15.06
C GLN A 57 -7.83 -2.68 14.01
N ASN A 58 -8.32 -3.91 13.96
CA ASN A 58 -9.44 -4.25 13.08
C ASN A 58 -10.70 -3.44 13.42
N TYR A 59 -11.47 -3.10 12.42
CA TYR A 59 -12.72 -2.36 12.60
C TYR A 59 -13.85 -2.96 11.74
N PRO A 60 -15.01 -3.17 12.34
CA PRO A 60 -15.36 -3.04 13.75
C PRO A 60 -14.65 -4.07 14.65
N ASN A 61 -14.52 -3.78 15.93
CA ASN A 61 -14.06 -4.69 16.97
C ASN A 61 -14.73 -4.34 18.32
N PRO A 62 -15.58 -5.17 18.89
CA PRO A 62 -16.04 -6.47 18.41
C PRO A 62 -16.75 -6.42 17.06
N PHE A 63 -16.78 -7.54 16.31
CA PHE A 63 -17.35 -7.60 14.97
C PHE A 63 -18.33 -8.79 14.80
N ASN A 64 -19.22 -8.69 13.80
CA ASN A 64 -20.18 -9.75 13.47
C ASN A 64 -20.66 -9.61 12.00
N PRO A 65 -20.44 -10.56 11.12
CA PRO A 65 -19.34 -11.52 11.14
C PRO A 65 -18.09 -10.95 10.45
N THR A 66 -18.15 -9.71 9.93
CA THR A 66 -17.11 -9.13 9.07
C THR A 66 -16.34 -8.03 9.75
N THR A 67 -15.04 -8.01 9.54
CA THR A 67 -14.14 -6.94 10.00
C THR A 67 -13.08 -6.64 8.95
N THR A 68 -12.53 -5.44 9.00
CA THR A 68 -11.44 -4.98 8.14
C THR A 68 -10.18 -4.75 8.96
N ILE A 69 -9.07 -5.26 8.47
CA ILE A 69 -7.74 -5.05 9.02
C ILE A 69 -6.98 -4.15 8.05
N LEU A 70 -6.49 -3.01 8.54
CA LEU A 70 -5.64 -2.09 7.79
C LEU A 70 -4.18 -2.33 8.15
N TYR A 71 -3.31 -2.20 7.17
CA TYR A 71 -1.86 -2.29 7.36
C TYR A 71 -1.12 -1.48 6.31
N ASP A 72 0.05 -0.98 6.69
CA ASP A 72 0.83 -0.03 5.92
C ASP A 72 2.19 -0.62 5.57
N LEU A 73 2.61 -0.42 4.32
CA LEU A 73 3.89 -0.90 3.80
C LEU A 73 4.69 0.30 3.26
N PRO A 74 5.82 0.69 3.87
CA PRO A 74 6.67 1.78 3.37
C PRO A 74 7.45 1.38 2.11
N GLU A 75 7.62 0.08 1.87
CA GLU A 75 8.30 -0.49 0.72
C GLU A 75 7.59 -1.76 0.24
N ALA A 76 7.93 -2.22 -0.96
CA ALA A 76 7.42 -3.48 -1.47
C ALA A 76 7.93 -4.66 -0.62
N ALA A 77 7.03 -5.56 -0.24
CA ALA A 77 7.34 -6.70 0.62
C ALA A 77 6.43 -7.89 0.36
N THR A 78 6.94 -9.09 0.65
CA THR A 78 6.11 -10.29 0.80
C THR A 78 5.36 -10.19 2.12
N VAL A 79 4.03 -10.17 2.07
CA VAL A 79 3.16 -10.02 3.24
C VAL A 79 2.50 -11.34 3.59
N HIS A 80 2.61 -11.71 4.87
CA HIS A 80 1.85 -12.81 5.46
C HIS A 80 0.94 -12.23 6.55
N LEU A 81 -0.37 -12.24 6.31
CA LEU A 81 -1.38 -11.83 7.30
C LEU A 81 -2.26 -13.05 7.63
N VAL A 82 -2.17 -13.51 8.86
CA VAL A 82 -2.70 -14.80 9.28
C VAL A 82 -3.51 -14.64 10.56
N ILE A 83 -4.58 -15.43 10.69
CA ILE A 83 -5.45 -15.47 11.86
C ILE A 83 -5.27 -16.79 12.60
N TYR A 84 -5.21 -16.70 13.92
CA TYR A 84 -5.07 -17.81 14.86
C TYR A 84 -6.20 -17.78 15.88
N ASP A 85 -6.53 -18.96 16.39
CA ASP A 85 -7.34 -19.08 17.60
C ASP A 85 -6.50 -18.86 18.88
N VAL A 86 -7.14 -18.86 20.03
CA VAL A 86 -6.49 -18.66 21.33
C VAL A 86 -5.49 -19.78 21.71
N LEU A 87 -5.57 -20.93 21.05
CA LEU A 87 -4.62 -22.03 21.24
C LEU A 87 -3.41 -21.93 20.28
N GLY A 88 -3.34 -20.87 19.47
CA GLY A 88 -2.28 -20.66 18.49
C GLY A 88 -2.41 -21.50 17.22
N ARG A 89 -3.57 -22.11 16.98
CA ARG A 89 -3.80 -22.87 15.75
C ARG A 89 -4.15 -21.92 14.62
N LEU A 90 -3.58 -22.17 13.45
CA LEU A 90 -3.90 -21.45 12.22
C LEU A 90 -5.40 -21.63 11.89
N VAL A 91 -6.08 -20.51 11.67
CA VAL A 91 -7.50 -20.47 11.30
C VAL A 91 -7.67 -20.04 9.85
N ARG A 92 -7.04 -18.94 9.48
CA ARG A 92 -7.18 -18.35 8.15
C ARG A 92 -5.90 -17.63 7.70
N THR A 93 -5.50 -17.84 6.46
CA THR A 93 -4.52 -16.99 5.79
C THR A 93 -5.26 -15.94 4.96
N LEU A 94 -5.18 -14.68 5.38
CA LEU A 94 -5.85 -13.58 4.68
C LEU A 94 -5.01 -13.05 3.51
N VAL A 95 -3.68 -12.93 3.72
CA VAL A 95 -2.74 -12.44 2.72
C VAL A 95 -1.49 -13.31 2.75
N ASN A 96 -1.03 -13.72 1.57
CA ASN A 96 0.23 -14.43 1.38
C ASN A 96 0.73 -14.14 -0.03
N GLN A 97 1.26 -12.91 -0.24
CA GLN A 97 1.70 -12.45 -1.55
C GLN A 97 2.63 -11.25 -1.48
N ASP A 98 3.30 -10.97 -2.59
CA ASP A 98 4.08 -9.76 -2.76
C ASP A 98 3.17 -8.57 -3.02
N LEU A 99 3.35 -7.50 -2.25
CA LEU A 99 2.59 -6.25 -2.36
C LEU A 99 3.53 -5.07 -2.51
N THR A 100 3.07 -4.06 -3.24
CA THR A 100 3.78 -2.78 -3.39
C THR A 100 3.66 -1.93 -2.13
N ALA A 101 4.55 -0.94 -1.99
CA ALA A 101 4.42 0.09 -0.97
C ALA A 101 3.04 0.77 -1.04
N GLY A 102 2.47 1.11 0.11
CA GLY A 102 1.16 1.77 0.20
C GLY A 102 0.33 1.35 1.40
N TYR A 103 -0.89 1.86 1.44
CA TYR A 103 -1.91 1.55 2.45
C TYR A 103 -2.76 0.39 1.95
N HIS A 104 -2.84 -0.68 2.73
CA HIS A 104 -3.52 -1.91 2.37
C HIS A 104 -4.66 -2.27 3.33
N LYS A 105 -5.58 -3.09 2.85
CA LYS A 105 -6.67 -3.63 3.67
C LYS A 105 -6.92 -5.09 3.35
N ALA A 106 -7.27 -5.85 4.38
CA ALA A 106 -7.78 -7.19 4.26
C ALA A 106 -9.12 -7.29 5.00
N VAL A 107 -10.07 -8.00 4.41
CA VAL A 107 -11.39 -8.24 5.00
C VAL A 107 -11.48 -9.68 5.44
N TRP A 108 -11.99 -9.91 6.66
CA TRP A 108 -12.27 -11.24 7.17
C TRP A 108 -13.75 -11.38 7.54
N ASP A 109 -14.33 -12.47 7.10
CA ASP A 109 -15.75 -12.81 7.24
C ASP A 109 -16.01 -13.87 8.31
N ALA A 110 -15.08 -14.06 9.23
CA ALA A 110 -15.16 -15.07 10.30
C ALA A 110 -15.25 -16.52 9.79
N THR A 111 -14.63 -16.81 8.65
CA THR A 111 -14.50 -18.18 8.15
C THR A 111 -13.05 -18.66 8.22
N ASP A 112 -12.89 -20.00 8.29
CA ASP A 112 -11.57 -20.65 8.16
C ASP A 112 -11.12 -20.77 6.69
N ASP A 113 -9.94 -21.35 6.44
CA ASP A 113 -9.43 -21.56 5.08
C ASP A 113 -10.30 -22.49 4.22
N LEU A 114 -11.20 -23.27 4.83
CA LEU A 114 -12.15 -24.12 4.13
C LEU A 114 -13.53 -23.44 3.94
N GLY A 115 -13.65 -22.15 4.31
CA GLY A 115 -14.90 -21.40 4.22
C GLY A 115 -15.94 -21.74 5.29
N ARG A 116 -15.57 -22.47 6.35
CA ARG A 116 -16.49 -22.83 7.43
C ARG A 116 -16.59 -21.68 8.43
N PRO A 117 -17.80 -21.32 8.87
CA PRO A 117 -17.99 -20.27 9.86
C PRO A 117 -17.42 -20.68 11.22
N LEU A 118 -16.85 -19.71 11.91
CA LEU A 118 -16.22 -19.89 13.20
C LEU A 118 -17.15 -19.47 14.34
N SER A 119 -16.89 -20.02 15.53
CA SER A 119 -17.62 -19.64 16.74
C SER A 119 -17.18 -18.28 17.25
N GLY A 120 -18.11 -17.56 17.91
CA GLY A 120 -17.80 -16.33 18.63
C GLY A 120 -16.68 -16.55 19.65
N GLY A 121 -15.83 -15.55 19.83
CA GLY A 121 -14.70 -15.63 20.73
C GLY A 121 -13.54 -14.71 20.36
N LEU A 122 -12.42 -14.90 21.05
CA LEU A 122 -11.19 -14.17 20.82
C LEU A 122 -10.36 -14.83 19.73
N TYR A 123 -9.89 -14.02 18.78
CA TYR A 123 -8.96 -14.41 17.72
C TYR A 123 -7.75 -13.49 17.73
N ILE A 124 -6.65 -13.97 17.18
CA ILE A 124 -5.38 -13.28 17.11
C ILE A 124 -5.01 -13.17 15.63
N TYR A 125 -4.62 -12.00 15.17
CA TYR A 125 -4.08 -11.83 13.84
C TYR A 125 -2.65 -11.30 13.89
N ARG A 126 -1.83 -11.78 12.98
CA ARG A 126 -0.41 -11.46 12.89
C ARG A 126 -0.03 -11.13 11.47
N ILE A 127 0.68 -10.01 11.32
CA ILE A 127 1.35 -9.65 10.07
C ILE A 127 2.85 -9.94 10.16
N GLN A 128 3.43 -10.36 9.05
CA GLN A 128 4.86 -10.41 8.82
C GLN A 128 5.16 -9.82 7.45
N ALA A 129 6.10 -8.88 7.36
CA ALA A 129 6.53 -8.24 6.12
C ALA A 129 7.95 -7.69 6.30
N ALA A 130 8.91 -8.06 5.44
CA ALA A 130 10.28 -7.53 5.40
C ALA A 130 10.95 -7.41 6.78
N GLY A 131 10.82 -8.43 7.63
CA GLY A 131 11.37 -8.41 8.99
C GLY A 131 10.49 -7.73 10.04
N PHE A 132 9.48 -6.97 9.66
CA PHE A 132 8.46 -6.46 10.56
C PHE A 132 7.49 -7.57 10.98
N SER A 133 7.11 -7.60 12.24
CA SER A 133 6.09 -8.51 12.76
C SER A 133 5.28 -7.85 13.86
N LYS A 134 3.96 -7.90 13.75
CA LYS A 134 3.05 -7.38 14.77
C LYS A 134 1.84 -8.29 14.94
N THR A 135 1.41 -8.43 16.17
CA THR A 135 0.27 -9.28 16.54
C THR A 135 -0.76 -8.46 17.30
N MET A 136 -2.03 -8.64 16.97
CA MET A 136 -3.16 -7.97 17.61
C MET A 136 -4.30 -8.94 17.87
N LYS A 137 -5.26 -8.53 18.71
CA LYS A 137 -6.43 -9.31 19.12
C LYS A 137 -7.71 -8.73 18.54
N MET A 138 -8.69 -9.57 18.28
CA MET A 138 -10.04 -9.19 17.85
C MET A 138 -11.09 -10.11 18.46
N VAL A 139 -12.31 -9.61 18.60
CA VAL A 139 -13.43 -10.33 19.22
C VAL A 139 -14.55 -10.50 18.20
N LEU A 140 -14.87 -11.76 17.89
CA LEU A 140 -16.01 -12.16 17.08
C LEU A 140 -17.23 -12.35 17.97
N LEU A 141 -18.29 -11.61 17.68
CA LEU A 141 -19.60 -11.79 18.31
C LEU A 141 -20.45 -12.79 17.51
N LYS A 142 -21.29 -13.50 18.21
CA LYS A 142 -22.34 -14.29 17.59
C LYS A 142 -23.70 -13.92 18.08
#